data_48f376fb25fb7893eb69a10d6b489291
#
_entry.id   48f376fb25fb7893eb69a10d6b489291
#
_cell.length_a   1.000
_cell.length_b   1.000
_cell.length_c   1.000
_cell.angle_alpha   90.00
_cell.angle_beta   90.00
_cell.angle_gamma   90.00
#
_symmetry.space_group_name_H-M   'P 1'
#
loop_
_entity.id
_entity.type
_entity.pdbx_description
1 polymer ?
#
loop_
_entity_poly.entity_id
_entity_poly.type
_entity_poly.pdbx_seq_one_letter_code
_entity_poly.pdbx_strand_id
1 'polypeptide(L)'
;MSKFKIRHKTTYTYETAVRDSANQIMLYPIKDAYQEVLQHSLLITGDPMVDVYFDSYGNQVGTFTHARPHQELVIDSRVLVETSPRVMPEDTISQDVQWLELETLKNQLDYIDFLRLEKFQALPEVEKIIEAEQGKHSTPFETAKHFNDYIYKQFEYKKG
;
A
#
# COMPACT_ATOMS: atom_id res chain seq x y z
N MET A 1 11.53 -2.74 20.36
CA MET A 1 10.26 -2.05 20.04
C MET A 1 10.57 -0.61 19.72
N SER A 2 10.06 -0.09 18.63
CA SER A 2 10.28 1.30 18.20
C SER A 2 8.96 2.04 18.15
N LYS A 3 8.94 3.28 18.63
CA LYS A 3 7.73 4.14 18.58
C LYS A 3 7.88 5.16 17.46
N PHE A 4 6.85 5.30 16.64
CA PHE A 4 6.79 6.27 15.56
C PHE A 4 5.57 7.18 15.74
N LYS A 5 5.84 8.49 15.67
CA LYS A 5 4.80 9.51 15.57
C LYS A 5 4.75 9.97 14.11
N ILE A 6 3.65 9.69 13.45
CA ILE A 6 3.46 9.95 12.04
C ILE A 6 2.38 11.01 11.87
N ARG A 7 2.59 11.95 10.98
CA ARG A 7 1.57 12.90 10.53
C ARG A 7 1.51 12.86 9.01
N HIS A 8 0.34 12.56 8.47
CA HIS A 8 0.05 12.64 7.05
C HIS A 8 -1.00 13.74 6.83
N LYS A 9 -0.58 14.84 6.21
CA LYS A 9 -1.47 15.95 5.88
C LYS A 9 -1.57 16.08 4.37
N THR A 10 -2.79 15.97 3.84
CA THR A 10 -3.12 16.24 2.45
C THR A 10 -3.98 17.49 2.38
N THR A 11 -3.65 18.38 1.46
CA THR A 11 -4.42 19.59 1.20
C THR A 11 -4.78 19.64 -0.28
N TYR A 12 -6.06 19.67 -0.58
CA TYR A 12 -6.58 19.90 -1.91
C TYR A 12 -7.07 21.34 -2.00
N THR A 13 -6.63 22.06 -3.02
CA THR A 13 -7.06 23.43 -3.31
C THR A 13 -7.74 23.45 -4.67
N TYR A 14 -8.90 24.08 -4.75
CA TYR A 14 -9.72 24.14 -5.94
C TYR A 14 -9.80 25.60 -6.46
N GLU A 15 -9.69 25.81 -7.76
CA GLU A 15 -9.83 27.13 -8.38
C GLU A 15 -11.23 27.73 -8.16
N THR A 16 -12.25 26.90 -8.17
CA THR A 16 -13.64 27.26 -7.88
C THR A 16 -14.19 26.41 -6.73
N ALA A 17 -15.18 26.94 -6.01
CA ALA A 17 -15.79 26.20 -4.92
C ALA A 17 -16.45 24.90 -5.39
N VAL A 18 -16.07 23.78 -4.81
CA VAL A 18 -16.64 22.45 -5.04
C VAL A 18 -17.72 22.17 -4.01
N ARG A 19 -18.76 21.46 -4.41
CA ARG A 19 -19.85 20.98 -3.56
C ARG A 19 -19.97 19.47 -3.65
N ASP A 20 -20.55 18.87 -2.62
CA ASP A 20 -20.92 17.45 -2.61
C ASP A 20 -19.76 16.52 -2.99
N SER A 21 -18.54 16.86 -2.54
CA SER A 21 -17.38 16.04 -2.84
C SER A 21 -17.43 14.73 -2.04
N ALA A 22 -17.55 13.61 -2.74
CA ALA A 22 -17.42 12.27 -2.18
C ALA A 22 -15.94 11.85 -2.14
N ASN A 23 -15.50 11.36 -1.01
CA ASN A 23 -14.09 11.06 -0.76
C ASN A 23 -13.93 9.67 -0.15
N GLN A 24 -12.86 9.00 -0.52
CA GLN A 24 -12.42 7.75 0.07
C GLN A 24 -10.99 7.91 0.58
N ILE A 25 -10.72 7.40 1.77
CA ILE A 25 -9.41 7.49 2.42
C ILE A 25 -8.96 6.13 2.94
N MET A 26 -7.66 5.86 2.82
CA MET A 26 -6.98 4.70 3.41
C MET A 26 -5.86 5.20 4.32
N LEU A 27 -6.24 5.86 5.43
CA LEU A 27 -5.32 6.49 6.37
C LEU A 27 -5.36 5.85 7.76
N TYR A 28 -5.94 4.66 7.85
CA TYR A 28 -5.99 3.89 9.08
C TYR A 28 -4.80 2.94 9.14
N PRO A 29 -3.98 3.02 10.21
CA PRO A 29 -2.84 2.13 10.36
C PRO A 29 -3.32 0.71 10.65
N ILE A 30 -2.63 -0.27 10.06
CA ILE A 30 -2.87 -1.68 10.36
C ILE A 30 -2.53 -1.97 11.83
N LYS A 31 -3.31 -2.86 12.45
CA LYS A 31 -3.01 -3.45 13.75
C LYS A 31 -2.81 -4.95 13.56
N ASP A 32 -1.59 -5.41 13.84
CA ASP A 32 -1.22 -6.82 13.69
C ASP A 32 -0.30 -7.28 14.84
N ALA A 33 0.29 -8.46 14.71
CA ALA A 33 1.21 -9.00 15.70
C ALA A 33 2.53 -8.20 15.84
N TYR A 34 2.85 -7.33 14.89
CA TYR A 34 4.10 -6.57 14.83
C TYR A 34 3.91 -5.07 15.00
N GLN A 35 2.66 -4.58 14.96
CA GLN A 35 2.33 -3.18 15.11
C GLN A 35 1.12 -2.97 16.00
N GLU A 36 1.30 -2.17 17.04
CA GLU A 36 0.23 -1.67 17.89
C GLU A 36 -0.04 -0.19 17.60
N VAL A 37 -1.31 0.16 17.44
CA VAL A 37 -1.76 1.54 17.26
C VAL A 37 -2.12 2.10 18.62
N LEU A 38 -1.23 2.94 19.16
CA LEU A 38 -1.41 3.57 20.47
C LEU A 38 -2.37 4.76 20.42
N GLN A 39 -2.34 5.50 19.30
CA GLN A 39 -3.22 6.65 19.07
C GLN A 39 -3.41 6.86 17.56
N HIS A 40 -4.64 7.15 17.17
CA HIS A 40 -4.99 7.63 15.84
C HIS A 40 -6.00 8.77 15.95
N SER A 41 -5.76 9.85 15.24
CA SER A 41 -6.72 10.94 15.06
C SER A 41 -6.77 11.36 13.60
N LEU A 42 -7.97 11.58 13.10
CA LEU A 42 -8.25 12.02 11.74
C LEU A 42 -9.05 13.33 11.83
N LEU A 43 -8.49 14.39 11.28
CA LEU A 43 -9.12 15.71 11.20
C LEU A 43 -9.38 16.04 9.75
N ILE A 44 -10.63 16.33 9.40
CA ILE A 44 -11.06 16.66 8.04
C ILE A 44 -11.76 18.02 8.07
N THR A 45 -11.50 18.85 7.06
CA THR A 45 -12.18 20.15 6.90
C THR A 45 -13.69 19.95 6.97
N GLY A 46 -14.34 20.73 7.82
CA GLY A 46 -15.79 20.69 8.01
C GLY A 46 -16.32 19.55 8.87
N ASP A 47 -15.43 18.74 9.44
CA ASP A 47 -15.73 17.64 10.37
C ASP A 47 -16.88 16.74 9.89
N PRO A 48 -16.79 16.15 8.67
CA PRO A 48 -17.82 15.28 8.14
C PRO A 48 -17.88 13.96 8.92
N MET A 49 -19.06 13.33 8.95
CA MET A 49 -19.15 11.95 9.38
C MET A 49 -18.36 11.07 8.42
N VAL A 50 -17.53 10.20 8.97
CA VAL A 50 -16.76 9.21 8.21
C VAL A 50 -17.32 7.82 8.48
N ASP A 51 -17.85 7.21 7.44
CA ASP A 51 -18.25 5.80 7.47
C ASP A 51 -17.04 4.92 7.20
N VAL A 52 -16.84 3.89 8.01
CA VAL A 52 -15.65 3.04 7.95
C VAL A 52 -16.05 1.60 7.70
N TYR A 53 -15.34 0.95 6.74
CA TYR A 53 -15.50 -0.46 6.42
C TYR A 53 -14.14 -1.13 6.16
N PHE A 54 -14.13 -2.46 6.02
CA PHE A 54 -12.97 -3.21 5.56
C PHE A 54 -13.15 -3.65 4.12
N ASP A 55 -12.13 -3.42 3.28
CA ASP A 55 -12.11 -3.92 1.92
C ASP A 55 -11.78 -5.42 1.86
N SER A 56 -11.74 -5.98 0.65
CA SER A 56 -11.41 -7.40 0.42
C SER A 56 -9.99 -7.79 0.84
N TYR A 57 -9.10 -6.83 1.01
CA TYR A 57 -7.73 -7.03 1.45
C TYR A 57 -7.55 -6.83 2.96
N GLY A 58 -8.62 -6.54 3.68
CA GLY A 58 -8.59 -6.25 5.11
C GLY A 58 -8.10 -4.84 5.45
N ASN A 59 -8.00 -3.93 4.47
CA ASN A 59 -7.68 -2.53 4.74
C ASN A 59 -8.90 -1.82 5.31
N GLN A 60 -8.68 -1.00 6.31
CA GLN A 60 -9.70 -0.13 6.85
C GLN A 60 -9.84 1.12 5.96
N VAL A 61 -11.02 1.29 5.39
CA VAL A 61 -11.35 2.35 4.44
C VAL A 61 -12.38 3.28 5.03
N GLY A 62 -12.13 4.59 4.97
CA GLY A 62 -13.08 5.61 5.38
C GLY A 62 -13.69 6.29 4.16
N THR A 63 -15.01 6.52 4.19
CA THR A 63 -15.72 7.29 3.18
C THR A 63 -16.46 8.46 3.83
N PHE A 64 -16.43 9.60 3.18
CA PHE A 64 -17.18 10.77 3.66
C PHE A 64 -17.58 11.67 2.49
N THR A 65 -18.62 12.46 2.72
CA THR A 65 -19.07 13.50 1.79
C THR A 65 -18.95 14.88 2.45
N HIS A 66 -18.32 15.82 1.75
CA HIS A 66 -18.29 17.22 2.16
C HIS A 66 -19.34 17.99 1.34
N ALA A 67 -20.51 18.21 1.93
CA ALA A 67 -21.66 18.77 1.24
C ALA A 67 -21.58 20.30 1.02
N ARG A 68 -20.89 21.02 1.91
CA ARG A 68 -20.82 22.49 1.83
C ARG A 68 -19.84 22.95 0.73
N PRO A 69 -20.11 24.11 0.08
CA PRO A 69 -19.14 24.69 -0.84
C PRO A 69 -17.79 24.94 -0.13
N HIS A 70 -16.70 24.49 -0.77
CA HIS A 70 -15.35 24.69 -0.24
C HIS A 70 -14.32 24.83 -1.37
N GLN A 71 -13.30 25.63 -1.14
CA GLN A 71 -12.15 25.77 -2.04
C GLN A 71 -10.89 25.08 -1.50
N GLU A 72 -10.97 24.59 -0.27
CA GLU A 72 -9.89 23.82 0.34
C GLU A 72 -10.46 22.62 1.12
N LEU A 73 -9.86 21.45 0.94
CA LEU A 73 -10.10 20.26 1.73
C LEU A 73 -8.79 19.80 2.34
N VAL A 74 -8.71 19.84 3.67
CA VAL A 74 -7.56 19.34 4.42
C VAL A 74 -7.93 18.04 5.10
N ILE A 75 -7.09 17.03 4.94
CA ILE A 75 -7.17 15.75 5.65
C ILE A 75 -5.85 15.60 6.43
N ASP A 76 -5.90 15.60 7.76
CA ASP A 76 -4.74 15.52 8.66
C ASP A 76 -4.88 14.28 9.55
N SER A 77 -4.18 13.22 9.20
CA SER A 77 -4.07 11.99 9.99
C SER A 77 -2.84 12.05 10.88
N ARG A 78 -3.02 11.75 12.16
CA ARG A 78 -1.95 11.69 13.16
C ARG A 78 -2.00 10.35 13.86
N VAL A 79 -0.88 9.67 13.83
CA VAL A 79 -0.75 8.29 14.32
C VAL A 79 0.42 8.18 15.27
N LEU A 80 0.23 7.47 16.37
CA LEU A 80 1.29 6.97 17.24
C LEU A 80 1.23 5.44 17.21
N VAL A 81 2.28 4.82 16.70
CA VAL A 81 2.40 3.36 16.62
C VAL A 81 3.64 2.87 17.36
N GLU A 82 3.55 1.67 17.87
CA GLU A 82 4.69 0.90 18.39
C GLU A 82 4.87 -0.34 17.52
N THR A 83 6.13 -0.58 17.06
CA THR A 83 6.44 -1.72 16.21
C THR A 83 7.40 -2.67 16.90
N SER A 84 7.21 -3.95 16.67
CA SER A 84 8.11 -5.04 17.07
C SER A 84 8.90 -5.53 15.86
N PRO A 85 10.14 -6.01 16.03
CA PRO A 85 10.88 -6.62 14.96
C PRO A 85 10.11 -7.80 14.35
N ARG A 86 10.05 -7.85 13.03
CA ARG A 86 9.51 -9.00 12.31
C ARG A 86 10.66 -9.96 12.04
N VAL A 87 10.51 -11.21 12.49
CA VAL A 87 11.46 -12.27 12.13
C VAL A 87 11.24 -12.58 10.65
N MET A 88 12.31 -12.48 9.87
CA MET A 88 12.26 -12.86 8.47
C MET A 88 12.18 -14.38 8.36
N PRO A 89 11.39 -14.91 7.41
CA PRO A 89 11.32 -16.35 7.18
C PRO A 89 12.71 -16.92 6.85
N GLU A 90 13.04 -18.07 7.44
CA GLU A 90 14.23 -18.83 7.05
C GLU A 90 13.88 -19.67 5.83
N ASP A 91 14.81 -19.71 4.86
CA ASP A 91 14.69 -20.50 3.64
C ASP A 91 15.03 -21.98 3.94
N THR A 92 14.10 -22.67 4.59
CA THR A 92 14.26 -24.09 4.98
C THR A 92 13.71 -25.07 3.95
N ILE A 93 12.95 -24.57 2.96
CA ILE A 93 12.30 -25.36 1.91
C ILE A 93 13.06 -25.15 0.59
N SER A 94 13.19 -26.21 -0.22
CA SER A 94 13.87 -26.09 -1.52
C SER A 94 13.15 -25.11 -2.44
N GLN A 95 13.92 -24.40 -3.29
CA GLN A 95 13.37 -23.41 -4.21
C GLN A 95 12.29 -23.99 -5.11
N ASP A 96 12.45 -25.21 -5.61
CA ASP A 96 11.49 -25.84 -6.53
C ASP A 96 10.13 -26.04 -5.86
N VAL A 97 10.13 -26.42 -4.58
CA VAL A 97 8.90 -26.56 -3.78
C VAL A 97 8.25 -25.21 -3.57
N GLN A 98 9.01 -24.18 -3.24
CA GLN A 98 8.47 -22.83 -3.04
C GLN A 98 7.85 -22.27 -4.33
N TRP A 99 8.49 -22.45 -5.47
CA TRP A 99 7.93 -22.04 -6.77
C TRP A 99 6.67 -22.82 -7.12
N LEU A 100 6.64 -24.13 -6.83
CA LEU A 100 5.45 -24.95 -7.03
C LEU A 100 4.28 -24.51 -6.14
N GLU A 101 4.55 -24.15 -4.88
CA GLU A 101 3.54 -23.61 -3.97
C GLU A 101 2.95 -22.30 -4.49
N LEU A 102 3.77 -21.38 -4.99
CA LEU A 102 3.29 -20.15 -5.63
C LEU A 102 2.40 -20.44 -6.84
N GLU A 103 2.72 -21.45 -7.64
CA GLU A 103 1.87 -21.87 -8.76
C GLU A 103 0.45 -22.26 -8.29
N THR A 104 0.31 -22.86 -7.12
CA THR A 104 -1.01 -23.25 -6.58
C THR A 104 -1.86 -22.03 -6.20
N LEU A 105 -1.25 -20.89 -5.93
CA LEU A 105 -1.95 -19.65 -5.56
C LEU A 105 -2.60 -18.94 -6.75
N LYS A 106 -2.22 -19.28 -7.99
CA LYS A 106 -2.72 -18.62 -9.20
C LYS A 106 -4.25 -18.62 -9.33
N ASN A 107 -4.90 -19.62 -8.77
CA ASN A 107 -6.36 -19.79 -8.87
C ASN A 107 -7.12 -19.34 -7.62
N GLN A 108 -6.44 -18.74 -6.67
CA GLN A 108 -7.07 -18.22 -5.45
C GLN A 108 -7.51 -16.77 -5.66
N LEU A 109 -8.76 -16.47 -5.28
CA LEU A 109 -9.36 -15.14 -5.47
C LEU A 109 -8.56 -14.02 -4.81
N ASP A 110 -7.96 -14.30 -3.65
CA ASP A 110 -7.18 -13.33 -2.88
C ASP A 110 -5.95 -12.80 -3.61
N TYR A 111 -5.47 -13.53 -4.64
CA TYR A 111 -4.26 -13.19 -5.41
C TYR A 111 -4.52 -12.79 -6.85
N ILE A 112 -5.76 -12.88 -7.34
CA ILE A 112 -6.08 -12.68 -8.76
C ILE A 112 -5.70 -11.27 -9.27
N ASP A 113 -5.88 -10.26 -8.44
CA ASP A 113 -5.56 -8.87 -8.81
C ASP A 113 -4.05 -8.64 -8.92
N PHE A 114 -3.23 -9.38 -8.15
CA PHE A 114 -1.77 -9.31 -8.24
C PHE A 114 -1.20 -10.12 -9.41
N LEU A 115 -1.96 -11.07 -9.95
CA LEU A 115 -1.55 -11.93 -11.05
C LEU A 115 -2.07 -11.46 -12.40
N ARG A 116 -2.93 -10.45 -12.42
CA ARG A 116 -3.47 -9.88 -13.65
C ARG A 116 -2.41 -9.05 -14.36
N LEU A 117 -2.01 -9.53 -15.52
CA LEU A 117 -1.12 -8.78 -16.40
C LEU A 117 -1.88 -7.62 -17.06
N GLU A 118 -1.54 -6.41 -16.71
CA GLU A 118 -2.05 -5.20 -17.35
C GLU A 118 -1.18 -4.81 -18.56
N LYS A 119 -1.85 -4.38 -19.63
CA LYS A 119 -1.15 -3.83 -20.81
C LYS A 119 -0.93 -2.34 -20.60
N PHE A 120 0.33 -1.93 -20.58
CA PHE A 120 0.73 -0.51 -20.52
C PHE A 120 1.95 -0.28 -21.44
N GLN A 121 2.21 0.96 -21.78
CA GLN A 121 3.19 1.31 -22.81
C GLN A 121 4.62 0.82 -22.49
N ALA A 122 5.03 0.86 -21.22
CA ALA A 122 6.36 0.44 -20.78
C ALA A 122 6.45 -1.07 -20.42
N LEU A 123 5.43 -1.89 -20.74
CA LEU A 123 5.47 -3.32 -20.46
C LEU A 123 6.69 -4.02 -21.08
N PRO A 124 7.11 -3.75 -22.33
CA PRO A 124 8.28 -4.40 -22.92
C PRO A 124 9.59 -4.09 -22.19
N GLU A 125 9.71 -2.90 -21.60
CA GLU A 125 10.86 -2.50 -20.78
C GLU A 125 10.87 -3.27 -19.45
N VAL A 126 9.72 -3.44 -18.82
CA VAL A 126 9.58 -4.24 -17.59
C VAL A 126 9.90 -5.71 -17.86
N GLU A 127 9.42 -6.28 -18.96
CA GLU A 127 9.72 -7.67 -19.38
C GLU A 127 11.23 -7.88 -19.55
N LYS A 128 11.96 -6.94 -20.16
CA LYS A 128 13.42 -7.01 -20.28
C LYS A 128 14.13 -6.98 -18.93
N ILE A 129 13.63 -6.18 -17.98
CA ILE A 129 14.17 -6.17 -16.62
C ILE A 129 13.95 -7.52 -15.95
N ILE A 130 12.75 -8.08 -16.06
CA ILE A 130 12.43 -9.39 -15.51
C ILE A 130 13.36 -10.47 -16.11
N GLU A 131 13.50 -10.52 -17.41
CA GLU A 131 14.39 -11.48 -18.10
C GLU A 131 15.85 -11.34 -17.67
N ALA A 132 16.34 -10.10 -17.51
CA ALA A 132 17.72 -9.83 -17.10
C ALA A 132 17.99 -10.22 -15.64
N GLU A 133 17.01 -10.10 -14.77
CA GLU A 133 17.13 -10.36 -13.34
C GLU A 133 16.61 -11.75 -12.92
N GLN A 134 15.75 -12.37 -13.73
CA GLN A 134 15.22 -13.70 -13.50
C GLN A 134 16.36 -14.75 -13.59
N GLY A 135 16.40 -15.68 -12.64
CA GLY A 135 17.42 -16.73 -12.59
C GLY A 135 18.69 -16.36 -11.82
N LYS A 136 18.85 -15.13 -11.38
CA LYS A 136 19.94 -14.73 -10.47
C LYS A 136 19.68 -15.17 -9.02
N HIS A 137 18.45 -15.55 -8.71
CA HIS A 137 17.98 -15.83 -7.35
C HIS A 137 17.34 -17.21 -7.28
N SER A 138 17.53 -17.87 -6.15
CA SER A 138 17.13 -19.26 -5.99
C SER A 138 15.69 -19.40 -5.51
N THR A 139 15.23 -18.53 -4.60
CA THR A 139 13.90 -18.65 -4.01
C THR A 139 12.97 -17.48 -4.39
N PRO A 140 11.63 -17.65 -4.33
CA PRO A 140 10.69 -16.56 -4.54
C PRO A 140 10.95 -15.35 -3.66
N PHE A 141 11.29 -15.58 -2.39
CA PHE A 141 11.56 -14.51 -1.43
C PHE A 141 12.83 -13.71 -1.79
N GLU A 142 13.93 -14.41 -2.12
CA GLU A 142 15.16 -13.75 -2.56
C GLU A 142 14.95 -13.00 -3.87
N THR A 143 14.18 -13.56 -4.80
CA THR A 143 13.81 -12.90 -6.05
C THR A 143 13.03 -11.61 -5.79
N ALA A 144 12.01 -11.66 -4.91
CA ALA A 144 11.22 -10.47 -4.54
C ALA A 144 12.11 -9.41 -3.87
N LYS A 145 13.01 -9.81 -2.98
CA LYS A 145 13.97 -8.91 -2.33
C LYS A 145 14.90 -8.26 -3.35
N HIS A 146 15.39 -9.04 -4.31
CA HIS A 146 16.24 -8.51 -5.37
C HIS A 146 15.51 -7.46 -6.22
N PHE A 147 14.27 -7.72 -6.67
CA PHE A 147 13.50 -6.74 -7.40
C PHE A 147 13.22 -5.48 -6.57
N ASN A 148 12.95 -5.61 -5.28
CA ASN A 148 12.78 -4.46 -4.40
C ASN A 148 14.07 -3.61 -4.35
N ASP A 149 15.24 -4.25 -4.22
CA ASP A 149 16.54 -3.57 -4.23
C ASP A 149 16.84 -2.92 -5.60
N TYR A 150 16.49 -3.61 -6.70
CA TYR A 150 16.62 -3.07 -8.05
C TYR A 150 15.79 -1.81 -8.24
N ILE A 151 14.51 -1.85 -7.86
CA ILE A 151 13.60 -0.69 -7.94
C ILE A 151 14.17 0.47 -7.11
N TYR A 152 14.59 0.21 -5.89
CA TYR A 152 15.15 1.25 -5.02
C TYR A 152 16.40 1.92 -5.60
N LYS A 153 17.25 1.17 -6.30
CA LYS A 153 18.53 1.67 -6.84
C LYS A 153 18.41 2.29 -8.23
N GLN A 154 17.48 1.80 -9.07
CA GLN A 154 17.42 2.14 -10.50
C GLN A 154 16.25 3.05 -10.86
N PHE A 155 15.22 3.14 -10.02
CA PHE A 155 14.05 3.96 -10.29
C PHE A 155 14.14 5.31 -9.58
N GLU A 156 13.81 6.37 -10.29
CA GLU A 156 13.70 7.71 -9.74
C GLU A 156 12.23 8.08 -9.55
N TYR A 157 11.86 8.50 -8.34
CA TYR A 157 10.52 9.02 -8.09
C TYR A 157 10.39 10.42 -8.66
N LYS A 158 9.51 10.60 -9.65
CA LYS A 158 9.15 11.90 -10.20
C LYS A 158 7.79 12.33 -9.65
N LYS A 159 7.76 13.54 -9.10
CA LYS A 159 6.49 14.18 -8.76
C LYS A 159 5.80 14.60 -10.06
N GLY A 160 4.54 14.17 -10.24
CA GLY A 160 3.68 14.64 -11.31
C GLY A 160 3.18 16.08 -11.09
#